data_63bdbf98e6719650712713135aeca3af
#
_entry.id   63bdbf98e6719650712713135aeca3af
#
_cell.length_a   1.000
_cell.length_b   1.000
_cell.length_c   1.000
_cell.angle_alpha   90.00
_cell.angle_beta   90.00
_cell.angle_gamma   90.00
#
_symmetry.space_group_name_H-M   'P 1'
#
loop_
_entity.id
_entity.type
_entity.pdbx_description
1 polymer ?
#
loop_
_entity_poly.entity_id
_entity_poly.type
_entity_poly.pdbx_seq_one_letter_code
_entity_poly.pdbx_strand_id
1 'polypeptide(L)'
;MALLNAASPATTGKALRTLTIGALAALAGCQTPAPSPVAPLAGPARPIFTATAFNAMPGWKDDRPEAAWPAFRVGCAALVKRERTRPLWQSTCAAAEIVDAENPLAIRQFFEANLTPYRVTATDGADAGLVTGYYEPLLRGSRYPGPAFPSPLYAPPDDLVVVELADLYPELKGKRVRGRLEGRRVVPYWPRADIDGGKANVAGKALVYVTDPVDAFFLQIQGSGRVALAEGGVMRVGYADQNGQPFRSVARVLIDRGELTVGEASMQGIRAWGRKHPEQLPQLLDENPSYVFFREVPPPLSGSLEAQIDGPIGSLGVPLLGGRTIAVDPRAIPLGAPAFIATTEPLSDTPLQRLVMAQDTGGAIRGPIRADFFWGFGDDAGREAGRMRQQGKMWILWPNGATPPAASID
;
A
#
# COMPACT_ATOMS: atom_id res chain seq x y z
N MET A 1 58.17 -48.64 -2.36
CA MET A 1 59.33 -48.68 -3.27
C MET A 1 59.77 -47.25 -3.45
N ALA A 2 60.74 -46.76 -2.72
CA ALA A 2 62.15 -46.77 -3.06
C ALA A 2 62.47 -45.71 -4.09
N LEU A 3 63.35 -44.74 -3.98
CA LEU A 3 64.55 -44.43 -3.17
C LEU A 3 65.11 -43.16 -3.81
N LEU A 4 65.50 -42.10 -3.05
CA LEU A 4 66.94 -41.76 -2.81
C LEU A 4 67.69 -41.21 -4.05
N ASN A 5 68.39 -40.13 -4.10
CA ASN A 5 69.58 -39.65 -3.37
C ASN A 5 69.98 -38.27 -3.97
N ALA A 6 70.31 -37.25 -3.25
CA ALA A 6 71.58 -36.92 -2.59
C ALA A 6 72.71 -36.52 -3.53
N ALA A 7 73.23 -35.30 -3.40
CA ALA A 7 74.61 -35.02 -3.05
C ALA A 7 75.04 -33.56 -3.29
N SER A 8 75.54 -32.93 -2.25
CA SER A 8 76.52 -31.81 -2.23
C SER A 8 77.91 -32.38 -2.54
N PRO A 9 79.05 -31.68 -2.70
CA PRO A 9 79.47 -30.42 -2.03
C PRO A 9 80.50 -29.49 -2.78
N ALA A 10 81.00 -28.59 -2.02
CA ALA A 10 82.39 -28.04 -1.97
C ALA A 10 82.53 -26.53 -2.45
N THR A 11 82.69 -25.67 -1.49
CA THR A 11 83.89 -25.01 -0.91
C THR A 11 84.76 -24.17 -1.85
N THR A 12 84.93 -22.91 -1.49
CA THR A 12 86.15 -22.04 -1.25
C THR A 12 85.73 -20.60 -1.49
N GLY A 13 85.95 -19.58 -0.72
CA GLY A 13 86.95 -19.19 0.21
C GLY A 13 87.26 -17.68 0.02
N LYS A 14 87.20 -16.92 1.13
CA LYS A 14 87.93 -15.67 1.39
C LYS A 14 87.45 -14.37 0.65
N ALA A 15 86.93 -13.36 1.40
CA ALA A 15 87.75 -12.22 1.91
C ALA A 15 86.84 -11.19 2.63
N LEU A 16 87.33 -10.85 3.78
CA LEU A 16 86.89 -9.85 4.76
C LEU A 16 87.01 -8.44 4.18
N ARG A 17 85.92 -7.64 4.13
CA ARG A 17 85.99 -6.19 4.18
C ARG A 17 84.79 -5.65 4.96
N THR A 18 85.07 -5.15 6.12
CA THR A 18 84.18 -4.35 6.99
C THR A 18 83.78 -3.07 6.28
N LEU A 19 82.50 -2.83 6.12
CA LEU A 19 81.97 -1.48 5.91
C LEU A 19 80.71 -1.35 6.74
N THR A 20 80.79 -0.55 7.76
CA THR A 20 79.69 -0.06 8.60
C THR A 20 78.84 0.90 7.76
N ILE A 21 77.61 0.53 7.48
CA ILE A 21 76.59 1.48 6.98
C ILE A 21 75.42 1.39 7.92
N GLY A 22 75.12 2.54 8.53
CA GLY A 22 73.97 2.67 9.47
C GLY A 22 72.64 2.42 8.80
N ALA A 23 71.88 1.52 9.33
CA ALA A 23 70.48 1.28 8.92
C ALA A 23 69.59 2.29 9.59
N LEU A 24 69.15 3.30 8.86
CA LEU A 24 67.96 4.10 9.23
C LEU A 24 66.76 3.20 8.92
N ALA A 25 66.12 2.68 9.98
CA ALA A 25 64.83 2.01 9.88
C ALA A 25 63.74 3.06 9.63
N ALA A 26 63.30 3.21 8.39
CA ALA A 26 62.09 3.95 8.04
C ALA A 26 60.88 3.10 8.51
N LEU A 27 60.28 3.46 9.66
CA LEU A 27 58.95 2.98 10.06
C LEU A 27 57.90 3.57 9.12
N ALA A 28 57.61 2.86 8.01
CA ALA A 28 56.43 3.12 7.20
C ALA A 28 55.20 2.63 8.01
N GLY A 29 54.62 3.56 8.79
CA GLY A 29 53.33 3.31 9.43
C GLY A 29 52.27 3.15 8.39
N CYS A 30 51.68 1.96 8.26
CA CYS A 30 50.43 1.74 7.55
C CYS A 30 49.35 2.57 8.22
N GLN A 31 49.11 3.78 7.72
CA GLN A 31 47.88 4.52 8.04
C GLN A 31 46.73 3.79 7.37
N THR A 32 45.97 3.02 8.11
CA THR A 32 44.63 2.60 7.69
C THR A 32 43.82 3.86 7.45
N PRO A 33 43.23 4.03 6.24
CA PRO A 33 42.34 5.17 6.02
C PRO A 33 41.21 5.13 7.03
N ALA A 34 40.98 6.25 7.72
CA ALA A 34 39.84 6.39 8.64
C ALA A 34 38.57 6.07 7.85
N PRO A 35 37.63 5.28 8.39
CA PRO A 35 36.36 5.03 7.73
C PRO A 35 35.70 6.38 7.44
N SER A 36 35.37 6.61 6.16
CA SER A 36 34.59 7.78 5.77
C SER A 36 33.33 7.84 6.64
N PRO A 37 32.95 9.01 7.16
CA PRO A 37 31.73 9.13 7.93
C PRO A 37 30.57 8.62 7.07
N VAL A 38 29.92 7.55 7.53
CA VAL A 38 28.69 7.04 6.92
C VAL A 38 27.71 8.20 6.99
N ALA A 39 27.31 8.73 5.85
CA ALA A 39 26.28 9.76 5.80
C ALA A 39 25.04 9.22 6.55
N PRO A 40 24.43 9.99 7.43
CA PRO A 40 23.24 9.54 8.15
C PRO A 40 22.23 9.07 7.10
N LEU A 41 21.69 7.87 7.28
CA LEU A 41 20.62 7.35 6.44
C LEU A 41 19.53 8.43 6.41
N ALA A 42 19.30 9.02 5.22
CA ALA A 42 18.26 10.00 5.04
C ALA A 42 16.95 9.40 5.55
N GLY A 43 16.29 10.07 6.46
CA GLY A 43 14.98 9.66 6.97
C GLY A 43 13.99 9.54 5.80
N PRO A 44 12.84 8.91 5.99
CA PRO A 44 11.85 8.77 4.92
C PRO A 44 11.50 10.13 4.33
N ALA A 45 11.41 10.20 3.00
CA ALA A 45 11.08 11.42 2.27
C ALA A 45 9.73 11.99 2.79
N ARG A 46 9.68 13.31 2.99
CA ARG A 46 8.49 14.02 3.48
C ARG A 46 7.87 14.86 2.37
N PRO A 47 6.56 15.13 2.41
CA PRO A 47 5.94 16.03 1.45
C PRO A 47 6.35 17.48 1.69
N ILE A 48 6.51 18.19 0.56
CA ILE A 48 6.60 19.65 0.51
C ILE A 48 5.38 20.11 -0.29
N PHE A 49 4.60 21.01 0.29
CA PHE A 49 3.41 21.58 -0.34
C PHE A 49 3.70 23.00 -0.82
N THR A 50 3.66 23.21 -2.13
CA THR A 50 3.88 24.52 -2.74
C THR A 50 2.59 25.00 -3.37
N ALA A 51 2.06 26.14 -2.88
CA ALA A 51 0.86 26.74 -3.43
C ALA A 51 1.03 27.05 -4.92
N THR A 52 -0.01 26.78 -5.70
CA THR A 52 -0.04 27.01 -7.14
C THR A 52 -1.43 27.46 -7.59
N ALA A 53 -1.62 27.69 -8.87
CA ALA A 53 -2.92 28.03 -9.43
C ALA A 53 -3.54 26.83 -10.16
N PHE A 54 -4.86 26.79 -10.28
CA PHE A 54 -5.57 25.73 -11.00
C PHE A 54 -5.14 25.60 -12.46
N ASN A 55 -4.87 26.73 -13.12
CA ASN A 55 -4.38 26.73 -14.51
C ASN A 55 -2.94 26.21 -14.70
N ALA A 56 -2.19 26.02 -13.61
CA ALA A 56 -0.87 25.40 -13.63
C ALA A 56 -0.93 23.88 -13.48
N MET A 57 -2.11 23.33 -13.18
CA MET A 57 -2.31 21.88 -13.13
C MET A 57 -2.61 21.36 -14.54
N PRO A 58 -1.77 20.45 -15.09
CA PRO A 58 -1.99 19.95 -16.45
C PRO A 58 -3.30 19.19 -16.54
N GLY A 59 -4.14 19.51 -17.53
CA GLY A 59 -5.43 18.87 -17.76
C GLY A 59 -6.57 19.26 -16.81
N TRP A 60 -6.38 20.22 -15.89
CA TRP A 60 -7.49 20.65 -15.02
C TRP A 60 -8.69 21.18 -15.80
N LYS A 61 -8.44 21.89 -16.91
CA LYS A 61 -9.52 22.44 -17.75
C LYS A 61 -10.35 21.35 -18.44
N ASP A 62 -9.70 20.22 -18.74
CA ASP A 62 -10.28 19.12 -19.49
C ASP A 62 -10.88 18.03 -18.58
N ASP A 63 -10.58 18.08 -17.28
CA ASP A 63 -11.20 17.17 -16.31
C ASP A 63 -12.68 17.51 -16.12
N ARG A 64 -13.40 16.57 -15.56
CA ARG A 64 -14.82 16.65 -15.19
C ARG A 64 -14.96 16.54 -13.66
N PRO A 65 -14.73 17.65 -12.91
CA PRO A 65 -14.77 17.65 -11.44
C PRO A 65 -16.12 17.18 -10.87
N GLU A 66 -17.20 17.36 -11.62
CA GLU A 66 -18.53 16.89 -11.25
C GLU A 66 -18.59 15.36 -11.08
N ALA A 67 -17.76 14.62 -11.80
CA ALA A 67 -17.67 13.16 -11.64
C ALA A 67 -17.05 12.76 -10.28
N ALA A 68 -16.31 13.65 -9.61
CA ALA A 68 -15.77 13.44 -8.27
C ALA A 68 -16.70 13.97 -7.16
N TRP A 69 -17.75 14.69 -7.53
CA TRP A 69 -18.62 15.40 -6.58
C TRP A 69 -19.28 14.49 -5.54
N PRO A 70 -19.84 13.32 -5.89
CA PRO A 70 -20.40 12.41 -4.89
C PRO A 70 -19.36 11.96 -3.85
N ALA A 71 -18.13 11.62 -4.30
CA ALA A 71 -17.04 11.23 -3.41
C ALA A 71 -16.59 12.38 -2.50
N PHE A 72 -16.55 13.61 -3.02
CA PHE A 72 -16.28 14.79 -2.21
C PHE A 72 -17.36 15.01 -1.13
N ARG A 73 -18.64 14.90 -1.48
CA ARG A 73 -19.76 15.09 -0.54
C ARG A 73 -19.74 14.10 0.62
N VAL A 74 -19.55 12.81 0.35
CA VAL A 74 -19.43 11.79 1.42
C VAL A 74 -18.17 12.01 2.25
N GLY A 75 -17.06 12.43 1.63
CA GLY A 75 -15.83 12.82 2.30
C GLY A 75 -16.03 13.97 3.28
N CYS A 76 -16.73 15.03 2.85
CA CYS A 76 -17.13 16.16 3.69
C CYS A 76 -17.91 15.71 4.92
N ALA A 77 -18.93 14.87 4.73
CA ALA A 77 -19.73 14.34 5.84
C ALA A 77 -18.88 13.60 6.88
N ALA A 78 -17.85 12.86 6.43
CA ALA A 78 -16.93 12.18 7.33
C ALA A 78 -15.93 13.12 8.02
N LEU A 79 -15.43 14.13 7.31
CA LEU A 79 -14.45 15.09 7.84
C LEU A 79 -15.05 16.00 8.92
N VAL A 80 -16.30 16.46 8.74
CA VAL A 80 -16.97 17.32 9.72
C VAL A 80 -17.48 16.58 10.96
N LYS A 81 -17.64 15.26 10.88
CA LYS A 81 -17.96 14.41 12.06
C LYS A 81 -16.78 14.25 13.02
N ARG A 82 -15.54 14.39 12.52
CA ARG A 82 -14.31 14.17 13.31
C ARG A 82 -13.85 15.48 13.94
N GLU A 83 -13.67 15.52 15.26
CA GLU A 83 -13.23 16.72 15.99
C GLU A 83 -11.94 17.34 15.44
N ARG A 84 -10.98 16.50 15.07
CA ARG A 84 -9.67 16.94 14.56
C ARG A 84 -9.77 17.66 13.20
N THR A 85 -10.66 17.24 12.31
CA THR A 85 -10.77 17.78 10.93
C THR A 85 -11.90 18.78 10.75
N ARG A 86 -12.89 18.76 11.64
CA ARG A 86 -14.06 19.66 11.60
C ARG A 86 -13.67 21.13 11.47
N PRO A 87 -12.81 21.72 12.32
CA PRO A 87 -12.51 23.15 12.26
C PRO A 87 -11.96 23.59 10.90
N LEU A 88 -11.22 22.70 10.23
CA LEU A 88 -10.62 22.96 8.93
C LEU A 88 -11.63 22.87 7.78
N TRP A 89 -12.54 21.88 7.82
CA TRP A 89 -13.37 21.53 6.68
C TRP A 89 -14.80 22.06 6.78
N GLN A 90 -15.24 22.53 7.95
CA GLN A 90 -16.64 22.87 8.19
C GLN A 90 -17.18 23.93 7.22
N SER A 91 -16.45 25.02 7.00
CA SER A 91 -16.90 26.09 6.10
C SER A 91 -16.97 25.65 4.65
N THR A 92 -15.93 24.96 4.17
CA THR A 92 -15.88 24.42 2.81
C THR A 92 -16.98 23.39 2.58
N CYS A 93 -17.21 22.50 3.53
CA CYS A 93 -18.25 21.48 3.42
C CYS A 93 -19.66 22.09 3.50
N ALA A 94 -19.89 23.11 4.33
CA ALA A 94 -21.16 23.85 4.35
C ALA A 94 -21.43 24.55 3.02
N ALA A 95 -20.41 25.18 2.42
CA ALA A 95 -20.53 25.77 1.09
C ALA A 95 -20.87 24.74 0.00
N ALA A 96 -20.43 23.49 0.16
CA ALA A 96 -20.75 22.41 -0.77
C ALA A 96 -22.22 21.94 -0.71
N GLU A 97 -22.93 22.19 0.40
CA GLU A 97 -24.34 21.79 0.57
C GLU A 97 -25.30 22.54 -0.32
N ILE A 98 -24.94 23.80 -0.66
CA ILE A 98 -25.77 24.69 -1.48
C ILE A 98 -25.42 24.70 -2.97
N VAL A 99 -24.39 23.91 -3.37
CA VAL A 99 -24.01 23.78 -4.79
C VAL A 99 -25.03 22.91 -5.51
N ASP A 100 -25.49 23.37 -6.66
CA ASP A 100 -26.30 22.57 -7.57
C ASP A 100 -25.45 21.39 -8.11
N ALA A 101 -25.78 20.18 -7.66
CA ALA A 101 -25.06 18.97 -8.00
C ALA A 101 -25.23 18.55 -9.48
N GLU A 102 -26.24 19.05 -10.16
CA GLU A 102 -26.51 18.79 -11.57
C GLU A 102 -25.83 19.82 -12.49
N ASN A 103 -25.18 20.83 -11.93
CA ASN A 103 -24.50 21.88 -12.68
C ASN A 103 -22.96 21.72 -12.64
N PRO A 104 -22.34 21.17 -13.70
CA PRO A 104 -20.89 20.97 -13.74
C PRO A 104 -20.06 22.24 -13.56
N LEU A 105 -20.58 23.38 -14.07
CA LEU A 105 -19.91 24.67 -13.95
C LEU A 105 -19.90 25.16 -12.49
N ALA A 106 -21.02 25.02 -11.80
CA ALA A 106 -21.12 25.39 -10.39
C ALA A 106 -20.19 24.55 -9.51
N ILE A 107 -20.07 23.26 -9.79
CA ILE A 107 -19.16 22.35 -9.09
C ILE A 107 -17.69 22.77 -9.33
N ARG A 108 -17.30 23.04 -10.59
CA ARG A 108 -15.94 23.51 -10.89
C ARG A 108 -15.64 24.82 -10.18
N GLN A 109 -16.55 25.79 -10.25
CA GLN A 109 -16.42 27.08 -9.58
C GLN A 109 -16.32 26.91 -8.07
N PHE A 110 -17.06 25.97 -7.49
CA PHE A 110 -16.92 25.63 -6.07
C PHE A 110 -15.49 25.23 -5.70
N PHE A 111 -14.88 24.28 -6.42
CA PHE A 111 -13.50 23.87 -6.14
C PHE A 111 -12.52 25.03 -6.29
N GLU A 112 -12.65 25.80 -7.35
CA GLU A 112 -11.76 26.94 -7.64
C GLU A 112 -11.91 28.11 -6.66
N ALA A 113 -13.10 28.33 -6.14
CA ALA A 113 -13.37 29.42 -5.20
C ALA A 113 -13.06 29.08 -3.74
N ASN A 114 -13.16 27.81 -3.33
CA ASN A 114 -13.07 27.41 -1.91
C ASN A 114 -11.76 26.72 -1.55
N LEU A 115 -10.98 26.27 -2.54
CA LEU A 115 -9.75 25.50 -2.32
C LEU A 115 -8.56 26.12 -3.05
N THR A 116 -7.39 25.99 -2.45
CA THR A 116 -6.09 26.33 -3.05
C THR A 116 -5.35 25.05 -3.43
N PRO A 117 -4.90 24.88 -4.68
CA PRO A 117 -4.08 23.75 -5.05
C PRO A 117 -2.64 23.90 -4.54
N TYR A 118 -2.10 22.83 -3.99
CA TYR A 118 -0.71 22.72 -3.58
C TYR A 118 -0.04 21.58 -4.32
N ARG A 119 1.01 21.90 -5.08
CA ARG A 119 1.86 20.86 -5.68
C ARG A 119 2.57 20.08 -4.59
N VAL A 120 2.56 18.75 -4.72
CA VAL A 120 3.28 17.86 -3.82
C VAL A 120 4.63 17.51 -4.43
N THR A 121 5.71 17.80 -3.70
CA THR A 121 7.06 17.34 -3.99
C THR A 121 7.62 16.66 -2.74
N ALA A 122 8.77 16.04 -2.83
CA ALA A 122 9.40 15.35 -1.71
C ALA A 122 10.71 16.02 -1.28
N THR A 123 11.07 15.88 -0.01
CA THR A 123 12.31 16.44 0.55
C THR A 123 13.58 15.89 -0.08
N ASP A 124 13.52 14.76 -0.78
CA ASP A 124 14.61 14.18 -1.58
C ASP A 124 14.69 14.75 -3.00
N GLY A 125 13.86 15.75 -3.33
CA GLY A 125 13.79 16.40 -4.64
C GLY A 125 12.86 15.74 -5.64
N ALA A 126 12.20 14.62 -5.31
CA ALA A 126 11.27 13.99 -6.24
C ALA A 126 10.03 14.88 -6.46
N ASP A 127 9.62 15.02 -7.72
CA ASP A 127 8.44 15.78 -8.16
C ASP A 127 7.37 14.90 -8.82
N ALA A 128 7.65 13.60 -8.93
CA ALA A 128 6.77 12.57 -9.42
C ALA A 128 6.96 11.29 -8.61
N GLY A 129 5.97 10.42 -8.59
CA GLY A 129 6.02 9.17 -7.85
C GLY A 129 5.20 8.07 -8.51
N LEU A 130 5.24 6.89 -7.93
CA LEU A 130 4.59 5.71 -8.47
C LEU A 130 3.08 5.75 -8.23
N VAL A 131 2.32 5.61 -9.30
CA VAL A 131 0.86 5.40 -9.30
C VAL A 131 0.58 3.98 -9.75
N THR A 132 -0.06 3.19 -8.90
CA THR A 132 -0.57 1.86 -9.20
C THR A 132 -2.09 1.84 -9.16
N GLY A 133 -2.70 0.69 -9.43
CA GLY A 133 -4.15 0.56 -9.42
C GLY A 133 -4.64 -0.56 -8.51
N TYR A 134 -5.84 -0.39 -7.96
CA TYR A 134 -6.59 -1.42 -7.26
C TYR A 134 -8.07 -1.39 -7.65
N TYR A 135 -8.80 -2.42 -7.27
CA TYR A 135 -10.19 -2.60 -7.66
C TYR A 135 -10.96 -3.44 -6.64
N GLU A 136 -12.27 -3.48 -6.75
CA GLU A 136 -13.14 -4.36 -5.96
C GLU A 136 -13.45 -5.63 -6.79
N PRO A 137 -12.91 -6.83 -6.44
CA PRO A 137 -13.15 -8.06 -7.18
C PRO A 137 -14.54 -8.65 -6.90
N LEU A 138 -15.04 -9.42 -7.89
CA LEU A 138 -16.20 -10.29 -7.73
C LEU A 138 -15.73 -11.75 -7.66
N LEU A 139 -16.01 -12.41 -6.56
CA LEU A 139 -15.72 -13.81 -6.35
C LEU A 139 -17.00 -14.63 -6.41
N ARG A 140 -16.88 -15.94 -6.63
CA ARG A 140 -17.97 -16.90 -6.46
C ARG A 140 -17.80 -17.62 -5.13
N GLY A 141 -18.90 -17.80 -4.38
CA GLY A 141 -18.80 -18.43 -3.06
C GLY A 141 -20.13 -18.94 -2.52
N SER A 142 -20.09 -19.45 -1.30
CA SER A 142 -21.25 -19.94 -0.56
C SER A 142 -21.05 -19.64 0.93
N ARG A 143 -22.14 -19.43 1.67
CA ARG A 143 -22.09 -19.34 3.14
C ARG A 143 -21.76 -20.68 3.80
N TYR A 144 -21.87 -21.76 3.05
CA TYR A 144 -21.64 -23.13 3.53
C TYR A 144 -20.35 -23.71 2.91
N PRO A 145 -19.56 -24.46 3.69
CA PRO A 145 -18.39 -25.15 3.18
C PRO A 145 -18.80 -26.28 2.22
N GLY A 146 -17.95 -26.54 1.25
CA GLY A 146 -18.16 -27.66 0.32
C GLY A 146 -16.98 -27.82 -0.65
N PRO A 147 -16.93 -28.94 -1.39
CA PRO A 147 -15.82 -29.19 -2.34
C PRO A 147 -15.67 -28.12 -3.42
N ALA A 148 -16.79 -27.45 -3.80
CA ALA A 148 -16.76 -26.35 -4.76
C ALA A 148 -16.32 -25.00 -4.15
N PHE A 149 -16.26 -24.89 -2.84
CA PHE A 149 -15.95 -23.67 -2.10
C PHE A 149 -14.96 -23.99 -0.96
N PRO A 150 -13.69 -24.32 -1.29
CA PRO A 150 -12.70 -24.79 -0.32
C PRO A 150 -12.04 -23.69 0.50
N SER A 151 -12.12 -22.41 0.06
CA SER A 151 -11.32 -21.34 0.61
C SER A 151 -12.15 -20.40 1.50
N PRO A 152 -12.02 -20.45 2.84
CA PRO A 152 -12.76 -19.59 3.74
C PRO A 152 -12.23 -18.15 3.75
N LEU A 153 -13.14 -17.20 3.93
CA LEU A 153 -12.84 -15.83 4.34
C LEU A 153 -13.27 -15.65 5.78
N TYR A 154 -12.33 -15.41 6.68
CA TYR A 154 -12.58 -15.36 8.12
C TYR A 154 -12.85 -13.94 8.63
N ALA A 155 -13.75 -13.82 9.59
CA ALA A 155 -13.81 -12.69 10.51
C ALA A 155 -12.60 -12.71 11.47
N PRO A 156 -12.27 -11.57 12.13
CA PRO A 156 -11.21 -11.55 13.14
C PRO A 156 -11.46 -12.58 14.23
N PRO A 157 -10.46 -13.39 14.59
CA PRO A 157 -10.56 -14.33 15.69
C PRO A 157 -10.57 -13.60 17.05
N ASP A 158 -11.22 -14.18 18.04
CA ASP A 158 -11.42 -13.54 19.35
C ASP A 158 -10.13 -13.40 20.14
N ASP A 159 -9.11 -14.19 19.83
CA ASP A 159 -7.78 -14.16 20.46
C ASP A 159 -6.80 -13.21 19.77
N LEU A 160 -7.23 -12.50 18.72
CA LEU A 160 -6.42 -11.47 18.07
C LEU A 160 -6.41 -10.21 18.93
N VAL A 161 -5.28 -9.94 19.57
CA VAL A 161 -5.08 -8.79 20.45
C VAL A 161 -4.55 -7.60 19.66
N VAL A 162 -5.19 -6.44 19.84
CA VAL A 162 -4.70 -5.13 19.37
C VAL A 162 -3.90 -4.49 20.50
N VAL A 163 -2.66 -4.09 20.21
CA VAL A 163 -1.80 -3.44 21.19
C VAL A 163 -1.73 -1.95 20.90
N GLU A 164 -2.33 -1.13 21.76
CA GLU A 164 -2.37 0.33 21.67
C GLU A 164 -1.60 0.92 22.84
N LEU A 165 -0.32 1.17 22.65
CA LEU A 165 0.60 1.72 23.65
C LEU A 165 1.26 3.03 23.19
N ALA A 166 0.69 3.68 22.15
CA ALA A 166 1.26 4.88 21.56
C ALA A 166 1.34 6.07 22.54
N ASP A 167 0.45 6.14 23.52
CA ASP A 167 0.47 7.20 24.54
C ASP A 167 1.68 7.09 25.49
N LEU A 168 2.18 5.86 25.69
CA LEU A 168 3.37 5.62 26.52
C LEU A 168 4.65 5.46 25.67
N TYR A 169 4.51 4.89 24.47
CA TYR A 169 5.60 4.63 23.54
C TYR A 169 5.29 5.31 22.20
N PRO A 170 5.66 6.59 22.02
CA PRO A 170 5.33 7.38 20.82
C PRO A 170 5.80 6.75 19.50
N GLU A 171 6.87 5.94 19.54
CA GLU A 171 7.37 5.20 18.38
C GLU A 171 6.41 4.12 17.84
N LEU A 172 5.39 3.76 18.63
CA LEU A 172 4.31 2.84 18.23
C LEU A 172 3.15 3.56 17.54
N LYS A 173 3.13 4.90 17.56
CA LYS A 173 2.08 5.69 16.95
C LYS A 173 1.95 5.38 15.46
N GLY A 174 0.73 5.12 15.02
CA GLY A 174 0.45 4.73 13.62
C GLY A 174 0.89 3.31 13.24
N LYS A 175 1.49 2.53 14.16
CA LYS A 175 1.80 1.12 13.93
C LYS A 175 0.61 0.26 14.35
N ARG A 176 0.26 -0.70 13.49
CA ARG A 176 -0.76 -1.69 13.79
C ARG A 176 -0.12 -2.91 14.44
N VAL A 177 0.15 -2.82 15.74
CA VAL A 177 0.74 -3.92 16.50
C VAL A 177 -0.36 -4.92 16.84
N ARG A 178 -0.18 -6.16 16.40
CA ARG A 178 -1.13 -7.27 16.61
C ARG A 178 -0.41 -8.45 17.24
N GLY A 179 -1.14 -9.20 18.07
CA GLY A 179 -0.60 -10.36 18.72
C GLY A 179 -1.68 -11.27 19.28
N ARG A 180 -1.27 -12.28 20.03
CA ARG A 180 -2.11 -13.15 20.84
C ARG A 180 -1.49 -13.31 22.24
N LEU A 181 -2.28 -13.73 23.18
CA LEU A 181 -1.79 -13.99 24.53
C LEU A 181 -1.23 -15.42 24.64
N GLU A 182 -0.01 -15.54 25.15
CA GLU A 182 0.56 -16.78 25.68
C GLU A 182 0.82 -16.60 27.17
N GLY A 183 -0.08 -17.09 27.98
CA GLY A 183 -0.07 -16.82 29.41
C GLY A 183 -0.19 -15.32 29.69
N ARG A 184 0.89 -14.69 30.17
CA ARG A 184 0.95 -13.25 30.49
C ARG A 184 1.72 -12.44 29.44
N ARG A 185 2.07 -13.03 28.31
CA ARG A 185 2.88 -12.39 27.28
C ARG A 185 2.05 -12.17 26.03
N VAL A 186 2.18 -11.00 25.40
CA VAL A 186 1.71 -10.76 24.04
C VAL A 186 2.83 -11.21 23.10
N VAL A 187 2.52 -12.17 22.23
CA VAL A 187 3.41 -12.68 21.18
C VAL A 187 2.81 -12.39 19.81
N PRO A 188 3.59 -12.40 18.71
CA PRO A 188 3.03 -12.20 17.37
C PRO A 188 1.86 -13.14 17.07
N TYR A 189 0.85 -12.64 16.37
CA TYR A 189 -0.23 -13.49 15.91
C TYR A 189 0.25 -14.49 14.85
N TRP A 190 -0.49 -15.56 14.63
CA TRP A 190 -0.16 -16.64 13.73
C TRP A 190 0.10 -16.13 12.30
N PRO A 191 1.15 -16.61 11.62
CA PRO A 191 1.34 -16.38 10.19
C PRO A 191 0.32 -17.17 9.37
N ARG A 192 0.19 -16.84 8.07
CA ARG A 192 -0.74 -17.49 7.13
C ARG A 192 -0.71 -19.01 7.22
N ALA A 193 0.46 -19.61 7.09
CA ALA A 193 0.63 -21.06 7.14
C ALA A 193 0.02 -21.72 8.39
N ASP A 194 0.10 -21.05 9.53
CA ASP A 194 -0.46 -21.54 10.79
C ASP A 194 -1.98 -21.30 10.88
N ILE A 195 -2.48 -20.21 10.27
CA ILE A 195 -3.92 -19.93 10.18
C ILE A 195 -4.58 -20.95 9.25
N ASP A 196 -4.05 -21.12 8.04
CA ASP A 196 -4.56 -22.07 7.06
C ASP A 196 -4.37 -23.53 7.51
N GLY A 197 -3.30 -23.80 8.29
CA GLY A 197 -3.02 -25.08 8.95
C GLY A 197 -3.86 -25.37 10.21
N GLY A 198 -4.79 -24.46 10.59
CA GLY A 198 -5.74 -24.67 11.68
C GLY A 198 -5.18 -24.45 13.10
N LYS A 199 -4.01 -23.80 13.27
CA LYS A 199 -3.47 -23.45 14.61
C LYS A 199 -4.16 -22.25 15.23
N ALA A 200 -4.65 -21.32 14.40
CA ALA A 200 -5.38 -20.16 14.86
C ALA A 200 -6.82 -20.50 15.24
N ASN A 201 -7.38 -19.77 16.21
CA ASN A 201 -8.76 -19.98 16.65
C ASN A 201 -9.77 -19.33 15.69
N VAL A 202 -9.84 -19.88 14.46
CA VAL A 202 -10.75 -19.42 13.39
C VAL A 202 -11.99 -20.30 13.23
N ALA A 203 -12.17 -21.29 14.09
CA ALA A 203 -13.36 -22.15 14.08
C ALA A 203 -14.64 -21.30 14.28
N GLY A 204 -15.62 -21.46 13.36
CA GLY A 204 -16.86 -20.68 13.37
C GLY A 204 -16.71 -19.21 12.96
N LYS A 205 -15.52 -18.77 12.52
CA LYS A 205 -15.27 -17.40 12.06
C LYS A 205 -15.38 -17.22 10.54
N ALA A 206 -15.62 -18.30 9.78
CA ALA A 206 -15.83 -18.18 8.34
C ALA A 206 -17.13 -17.42 8.03
N LEU A 207 -16.99 -16.31 7.29
CA LEU A 207 -18.13 -15.52 6.80
C LEU A 207 -18.71 -16.15 5.52
N VAL A 208 -17.84 -16.65 4.68
CA VAL A 208 -18.16 -17.20 3.37
C VAL A 208 -16.96 -18.03 2.89
N TYR A 209 -17.24 -19.00 2.02
CA TYR A 209 -16.24 -19.84 1.37
C TYR A 209 -16.22 -19.55 -0.12
N VAL A 210 -15.05 -19.37 -0.73
CA VAL A 210 -14.91 -19.03 -2.14
C VAL A 210 -14.26 -20.16 -2.94
N THR A 211 -14.43 -20.11 -4.27
CA THR A 211 -14.06 -21.21 -5.19
C THR A 211 -12.55 -21.36 -5.38
N ASP A 212 -11.81 -20.24 -5.38
CA ASP A 212 -10.40 -20.21 -5.80
C ASP A 212 -9.53 -19.63 -4.67
N PRO A 213 -8.52 -20.36 -4.17
CA PRO A 213 -7.61 -19.86 -3.13
C PRO A 213 -6.77 -18.67 -3.60
N VAL A 214 -6.48 -18.54 -4.91
CA VAL A 214 -5.79 -17.37 -5.45
C VAL A 214 -6.69 -16.13 -5.36
N ASP A 215 -8.00 -16.28 -5.63
CA ASP A 215 -8.96 -15.19 -5.48
C ASP A 215 -9.08 -14.76 -4.00
N ALA A 216 -9.17 -15.71 -3.07
CA ALA A 216 -9.17 -15.43 -1.64
C ALA A 216 -7.89 -14.68 -1.20
N PHE A 217 -6.73 -15.12 -1.70
CA PHE A 217 -5.44 -14.49 -1.41
C PHE A 217 -5.37 -13.05 -1.94
N PHE A 218 -5.78 -12.84 -3.19
CA PHE A 218 -5.76 -11.49 -3.78
C PHE A 218 -6.82 -10.57 -3.16
N LEU A 219 -7.96 -11.10 -2.74
CA LEU A 219 -8.95 -10.34 -1.98
C LEU A 219 -8.36 -9.76 -0.70
N GLN A 220 -7.49 -10.51 -0.01
CA GLN A 220 -6.78 -10.01 1.17
C GLN A 220 -5.82 -8.85 0.84
N ILE A 221 -5.25 -8.82 -0.37
CA ILE A 221 -4.42 -7.71 -0.84
C ILE A 221 -5.29 -6.50 -1.18
N GLN A 222 -6.44 -6.70 -1.83
CA GLN A 222 -7.39 -5.62 -2.17
C GLN A 222 -8.10 -5.05 -0.94
N GLY A 223 -8.32 -5.87 0.10
CA GLY A 223 -8.96 -5.47 1.36
C GLY A 223 -10.49 -5.46 1.32
N SER A 224 -11.11 -5.57 0.15
CA SER A 224 -12.56 -5.61 -0.04
C SER A 224 -12.95 -6.34 -1.31
N GLY A 225 -14.20 -6.80 -1.38
CA GLY A 225 -14.74 -7.46 -2.57
C GLY A 225 -16.19 -7.84 -2.42
N ARG A 226 -16.74 -8.43 -3.47
CA ARG A 226 -18.09 -8.98 -3.51
C ARG A 226 -18.03 -10.48 -3.76
N VAL A 227 -18.91 -11.20 -3.13
CA VAL A 227 -19.06 -12.65 -3.31
C VAL A 227 -20.47 -12.92 -3.85
N ALA A 228 -20.55 -13.39 -5.08
CA ALA A 228 -21.79 -13.93 -5.64
C ALA A 228 -22.06 -15.28 -4.99
N LEU A 229 -23.13 -15.36 -4.20
CA LEU A 229 -23.46 -16.53 -3.41
C LEU A 229 -24.19 -17.58 -4.26
N ALA A 230 -23.84 -18.84 -4.10
CA ALA A 230 -24.51 -19.98 -4.74
C ALA A 230 -25.99 -20.06 -4.33
N GLU A 231 -26.31 -19.61 -3.13
CA GLU A 231 -27.66 -19.53 -2.58
C GLU A 231 -28.46 -18.34 -3.14
N GLY A 232 -27.83 -17.49 -3.92
CA GLY A 232 -28.41 -16.26 -4.46
C GLY A 232 -27.98 -15.00 -3.70
N GLY A 233 -28.00 -13.88 -4.43
CA GLY A 233 -27.57 -12.59 -3.90
C GLY A 233 -26.06 -12.38 -3.91
N VAL A 234 -25.65 -11.24 -3.37
CA VAL A 234 -24.24 -10.81 -3.29
C VAL A 234 -23.92 -10.40 -1.88
N MET A 235 -22.88 -11.00 -1.27
CA MET A 235 -22.28 -10.55 -0.03
C MET A 235 -21.17 -9.56 -0.34
N ARG A 236 -21.15 -8.42 0.34
CA ARG A 236 -20.02 -7.48 0.33
C ARG A 236 -19.13 -7.76 1.53
N VAL A 237 -17.85 -7.92 1.29
CA VAL A 237 -16.86 -8.10 2.34
C VAL A 237 -15.85 -6.96 2.32
N GLY A 238 -15.47 -6.50 3.49
CA GLY A 238 -14.50 -5.43 3.66
C GLY A 238 -13.50 -5.77 4.76
N TYR A 239 -12.35 -5.13 4.72
CA TYR A 239 -11.31 -5.25 5.73
C TYR A 239 -11.87 -5.05 7.15
N ALA A 240 -11.55 -5.96 8.04
CA ALA A 240 -11.83 -5.83 9.47
C ALA A 240 -10.53 -5.66 10.27
N ASP A 241 -9.59 -6.60 10.13
CA ASP A 241 -8.28 -6.55 10.77
C ASP A 241 -7.25 -7.43 10.03
N GLN A 242 -6.03 -7.53 10.56
CA GLN A 242 -4.95 -8.35 10.02
C GLN A 242 -4.13 -8.98 11.14
N ASN A 243 -3.34 -10.00 10.82
CA ASN A 243 -2.51 -10.70 11.80
C ASN A 243 -1.24 -9.95 12.25
N GLY A 244 -0.95 -8.76 11.69
CA GLY A 244 0.23 -7.96 12.04
C GLY A 244 1.55 -8.45 11.42
N GLN A 245 1.53 -9.55 10.65
CA GLN A 245 2.71 -10.05 9.96
C GLN A 245 3.07 -9.20 8.74
N PRO A 246 4.36 -9.11 8.37
CA PRO A 246 4.79 -8.33 7.21
C PRO A 246 4.30 -8.97 5.91
N PHE A 247 3.96 -8.13 4.92
CA PHE A 247 3.61 -8.60 3.58
C PHE A 247 4.86 -9.06 2.82
N ARG A 248 4.77 -10.23 2.19
CA ARG A 248 5.76 -10.76 1.24
C ARG A 248 5.09 -11.08 -0.10
N SER A 249 5.65 -10.55 -1.18
CA SER A 249 5.09 -10.75 -2.51
C SER A 249 5.39 -12.16 -3.03
N VAL A 250 4.34 -12.97 -3.21
CA VAL A 250 4.48 -14.31 -3.83
C VAL A 250 4.88 -14.24 -5.30
N ALA A 251 4.51 -13.17 -6.02
CA ALA A 251 5.01 -12.92 -7.37
C ALA A 251 6.53 -12.75 -7.37
N ARG A 252 7.09 -12.01 -6.41
CA ARG A 252 8.53 -11.86 -6.26
C ARG A 252 9.21 -13.18 -5.95
N VAL A 253 8.61 -14.00 -5.11
CA VAL A 253 9.13 -15.36 -4.81
C VAL A 253 9.25 -16.19 -6.10
N LEU A 254 8.22 -16.18 -6.97
CA LEU A 254 8.26 -16.90 -8.24
C LEU A 254 9.29 -16.33 -9.22
N ILE A 255 9.48 -15.01 -9.26
CA ILE A 255 10.54 -14.37 -10.06
C ILE A 255 11.92 -14.82 -9.56
N ASP A 256 12.16 -14.77 -8.24
CA ASP A 256 13.45 -15.13 -7.64
C ASP A 256 13.77 -16.62 -7.83
N ARG A 257 12.75 -17.49 -7.97
CA ARG A 257 12.86 -18.90 -8.34
C ARG A 257 13.05 -19.13 -9.85
N GLY A 258 12.92 -18.09 -10.68
CA GLY A 258 12.97 -18.21 -12.15
C GLY A 258 11.72 -18.84 -12.77
N GLU A 259 10.61 -18.91 -12.02
CA GLU A 259 9.37 -19.57 -12.44
C GLU A 259 8.36 -18.60 -13.09
N LEU A 260 8.56 -17.29 -12.90
CA LEU A 260 7.86 -16.23 -13.63
C LEU A 260 8.83 -15.12 -14.03
N THR A 261 8.57 -14.51 -15.16
CA THR A 261 9.21 -13.23 -15.54
C THR A 261 8.51 -12.04 -14.86
N VAL A 262 9.17 -10.88 -14.84
CA VAL A 262 8.57 -9.64 -14.30
C VAL A 262 7.28 -9.26 -15.02
N GLY A 263 7.19 -9.53 -16.34
CA GLY A 263 5.98 -9.27 -17.14
C GLY A 263 4.80 -10.19 -16.82
N GLU A 264 5.08 -11.39 -16.34
CA GLU A 264 4.07 -12.38 -15.95
C GLU A 264 3.67 -12.27 -14.47
N ALA A 265 4.35 -11.45 -13.68
CA ALA A 265 4.14 -11.28 -12.24
C ALA A 265 2.81 -10.54 -11.92
N SER A 266 1.70 -11.19 -12.24
CA SER A 266 0.33 -10.71 -12.06
C SER A 266 -0.52 -11.78 -11.37
N MET A 267 -1.73 -11.41 -10.92
CA MET A 267 -2.71 -12.37 -10.40
C MET A 267 -2.97 -13.51 -11.40
N GLN A 268 -3.11 -13.16 -12.68
CA GLN A 268 -3.34 -14.14 -13.76
C GLN A 268 -2.15 -15.07 -13.94
N GLY A 269 -0.91 -14.55 -13.87
CA GLY A 269 0.31 -15.35 -13.93
C GLY A 269 0.43 -16.31 -12.76
N ILE A 270 0.17 -15.85 -11.53
CA ILE A 270 0.17 -16.70 -10.34
C ILE A 270 -0.91 -17.78 -10.42
N ARG A 271 -2.12 -17.42 -10.89
CA ARG A 271 -3.19 -18.41 -11.12
C ARG A 271 -2.82 -19.44 -12.19
N ALA A 272 -2.20 -19.00 -13.28
CA ALA A 272 -1.72 -19.90 -14.34
C ALA A 272 -0.61 -20.84 -13.82
N TRP A 273 0.30 -20.32 -13.00
CA TRP A 273 1.31 -21.12 -12.34
C TRP A 273 0.69 -22.15 -11.37
N GLY A 274 -0.25 -21.74 -10.53
CA GLY A 274 -0.94 -22.60 -9.58
C GLY A 274 -1.71 -23.76 -10.25
N ARG A 275 -2.32 -23.51 -11.45
CA ARG A 275 -2.95 -24.59 -12.23
C ARG A 275 -1.94 -25.64 -12.74
N LYS A 276 -0.70 -25.24 -12.99
CA LYS A 276 0.37 -26.14 -13.41
C LYS A 276 1.01 -26.87 -12.22
N HIS A 277 0.94 -26.26 -11.03
CA HIS A 277 1.58 -26.73 -9.80
C HIS A 277 0.61 -26.79 -8.61
N PRO A 278 -0.53 -27.52 -8.71
CA PRO A 278 -1.60 -27.47 -7.71
C PRO A 278 -1.13 -27.88 -6.31
N GLU A 279 -0.23 -28.85 -6.21
CA GLU A 279 0.32 -29.33 -4.93
C GLU A 279 1.27 -28.32 -4.25
N GLN A 280 1.83 -27.37 -5.02
CA GLN A 280 2.77 -26.37 -4.51
C GLN A 280 2.09 -25.03 -4.25
N LEU A 281 0.87 -24.84 -4.75
CA LEU A 281 0.15 -23.56 -4.61
C LEU A 281 -0.07 -23.16 -3.14
N PRO A 282 -0.49 -24.03 -2.22
CA PRO A 282 -0.64 -23.67 -0.81
C PRO A 282 0.68 -23.16 -0.21
N GLN A 283 1.79 -23.87 -0.44
CA GLN A 283 3.11 -23.48 0.06
C GLN A 283 3.57 -22.14 -0.53
N LEU A 284 3.25 -21.87 -1.81
CA LEU A 284 3.54 -20.56 -2.41
C LEU A 284 2.77 -19.44 -1.73
N LEU A 285 1.49 -19.63 -1.47
CA LEU A 285 0.65 -18.61 -0.81
C LEU A 285 1.13 -18.37 0.63
N ASP A 286 1.60 -19.40 1.30
CA ASP A 286 2.16 -19.38 2.66
C ASP A 286 3.47 -18.60 2.78
N GLU A 287 4.20 -18.40 1.66
CA GLU A 287 5.38 -17.52 1.63
C GLU A 287 5.03 -16.07 2.04
N ASN A 288 3.77 -15.67 1.91
CA ASN A 288 3.28 -14.42 2.47
C ASN A 288 2.68 -14.66 3.87
N PRO A 289 3.38 -14.34 4.97
CA PRO A 289 2.87 -14.56 6.32
C PRO A 289 1.70 -13.64 6.70
N SER A 290 1.48 -12.54 5.95
CA SER A 290 0.38 -11.61 6.21
C SER A 290 -0.97 -12.25 5.90
N TYR A 291 -1.94 -12.02 6.79
CA TYR A 291 -3.32 -12.49 6.66
C TYR A 291 -4.31 -11.38 7.02
N VAL A 292 -5.33 -11.19 6.18
CA VAL A 292 -6.39 -10.20 6.39
C VAL A 292 -7.68 -10.90 6.76
N PHE A 293 -8.33 -10.40 7.81
CA PHE A 293 -9.65 -10.80 8.26
C PHE A 293 -10.70 -9.80 7.76
N PHE A 294 -11.89 -10.31 7.48
CA PHE A 294 -12.96 -9.56 6.86
C PHE A 294 -14.16 -9.36 7.78
N ARG A 295 -15.06 -8.48 7.37
CA ARG A 295 -16.42 -8.36 7.90
C ARG A 295 -17.40 -8.26 6.75
N GLU A 296 -18.62 -8.68 6.96
CA GLU A 296 -19.70 -8.38 6.04
C GLU A 296 -20.02 -6.89 6.10
N VAL A 297 -20.18 -6.27 4.92
CA VAL A 297 -20.51 -4.87 4.79
C VAL A 297 -21.96 -4.76 4.32
N PRO A 298 -22.87 -4.26 5.15
CA PRO A 298 -24.26 -4.08 4.75
C PRO A 298 -24.35 -3.02 3.63
N PRO A 299 -25.39 -3.08 2.80
CA PRO A 299 -25.66 -2.02 1.84
C PRO A 299 -25.90 -0.69 2.57
N PRO A 300 -25.57 0.46 1.96
CA PRO A 300 -25.87 1.74 2.54
C PRO A 300 -27.39 1.95 2.66
N LEU A 301 -27.78 2.82 3.59
CA LEU A 301 -29.19 3.18 3.76
C LEU A 301 -29.72 3.85 2.50
N SER A 302 -30.87 3.42 2.02
CA SER A 302 -31.53 4.00 0.85
C SER A 302 -31.76 5.50 1.06
N GLY A 303 -31.44 6.32 0.06
CA GLY A 303 -31.56 7.77 0.10
C GLY A 303 -30.41 8.50 0.82
N SER A 304 -29.45 7.79 1.41
CA SER A 304 -28.26 8.44 1.96
C SER A 304 -27.28 8.88 0.86
N LEU A 305 -26.35 9.79 1.19
CA LEU A 305 -25.28 10.20 0.27
C LEU A 305 -24.42 9.00 -0.13
N GLU A 306 -24.16 8.11 0.80
CA GLU A 306 -23.37 6.89 0.59
C GLU A 306 -24.01 5.95 -0.43
N ALA A 307 -25.36 5.96 -0.52
CA ALA A 307 -26.08 5.13 -1.50
C ALA A 307 -25.89 5.58 -2.96
N GLN A 308 -25.35 6.77 -3.18
CA GLN A 308 -25.02 7.28 -4.51
C GLN A 308 -23.72 6.65 -5.06
N ILE A 309 -22.95 5.97 -4.21
CA ILE A 309 -21.66 5.38 -4.58
C ILE A 309 -21.70 3.88 -4.34
N ASP A 310 -21.69 3.12 -5.42
CA ASP A 310 -21.58 1.67 -5.36
C ASP A 310 -20.09 1.24 -5.32
N GLY A 311 -19.49 1.33 -4.13
CA GLY A 311 -18.09 0.98 -3.90
C GLY A 311 -17.83 0.46 -2.50
N PRO A 312 -16.64 -0.10 -2.23
CA PRO A 312 -16.24 -0.57 -0.91
C PRO A 312 -16.03 0.59 0.05
N ILE A 313 -16.02 0.30 1.35
CA ILE A 313 -15.73 1.33 2.36
C ILE A 313 -14.22 1.46 2.53
N GLY A 314 -13.70 2.65 2.24
CA GLY A 314 -12.28 2.98 2.42
C GLY A 314 -11.90 3.36 3.86
N SER A 315 -10.63 3.66 4.05
CA SER A 315 -10.04 4.00 5.37
C SER A 315 -10.62 5.29 5.98
N LEU A 316 -11.15 6.21 5.16
CA LEU A 316 -11.90 7.37 5.66
C LEU A 316 -13.26 6.97 6.27
N GLY A 317 -13.75 5.76 6.02
CA GLY A 317 -15.06 5.28 6.48
C GLY A 317 -16.21 5.64 5.54
N VAL A 318 -15.91 5.95 4.29
CA VAL A 318 -16.88 6.31 3.24
C VAL A 318 -16.74 5.37 2.04
N PRO A 319 -17.81 5.19 1.21
CA PRO A 319 -17.71 4.41 -0.01
C PRO A 319 -16.76 5.07 -1.03
N LEU A 320 -16.00 4.24 -1.73
CA LEU A 320 -15.01 4.66 -2.72
C LEU A 320 -15.64 4.70 -4.11
N LEU A 321 -15.45 5.82 -4.80
CA LEU A 321 -15.96 6.00 -6.16
C LEU A 321 -14.91 5.59 -7.19
N GLY A 322 -15.24 4.62 -8.04
CA GLY A 322 -14.36 4.17 -9.12
C GLY A 322 -13.92 5.31 -10.04
N GLY A 323 -12.64 5.37 -10.37
CA GLY A 323 -12.06 6.42 -11.21
C GLY A 323 -11.93 7.80 -10.54
N ARG A 324 -12.36 7.95 -9.28
CA ARG A 324 -12.36 9.24 -8.54
C ARG A 324 -11.86 9.13 -7.10
N THR A 325 -11.27 7.99 -6.72
CA THR A 325 -10.69 7.78 -5.40
C THR A 325 -9.28 7.21 -5.51
N ILE A 326 -8.42 7.57 -4.56
CA ILE A 326 -7.07 7.04 -4.41
C ILE A 326 -6.80 6.62 -2.97
N ALA A 327 -5.97 5.57 -2.82
CA ALA A 327 -5.30 5.26 -1.57
C ALA A 327 -3.94 5.98 -1.52
N VAL A 328 -3.59 6.52 -0.35
CA VAL A 328 -2.38 7.33 -0.11
C VAL A 328 -1.66 6.88 1.16
N ASP A 329 -0.45 7.40 1.36
CA ASP A 329 0.21 7.35 2.67
C ASP A 329 -0.37 8.46 3.56
N PRO A 330 -1.16 8.14 4.60
CA PRO A 330 -1.81 9.17 5.42
C PRO A 330 -0.83 10.01 6.26
N ARG A 331 0.44 9.57 6.36
CA ARG A 331 1.49 10.36 7.01
C ARG A 331 1.98 11.50 6.11
N ALA A 332 1.78 11.38 4.81
CA ALA A 332 2.22 12.35 3.82
C ALA A 332 1.05 13.14 3.22
N ILE A 333 -0.04 12.49 2.88
CA ILE A 333 -1.24 13.10 2.29
C ILE A 333 -2.41 12.97 3.27
N PRO A 334 -3.00 14.07 3.73
CA PRO A 334 -4.12 14.03 4.66
C PRO A 334 -5.30 13.25 4.09
N LEU A 335 -5.78 12.27 4.86
CA LEU A 335 -6.93 11.47 4.47
C LEU A 335 -8.20 12.33 4.42
N GLY A 336 -8.93 12.25 3.31
CA GLY A 336 -10.11 13.05 2.99
C GLY A 336 -9.81 14.27 2.11
N ALA A 337 -8.54 14.61 1.88
CA ALA A 337 -8.17 15.71 0.99
C ALA A 337 -8.57 15.41 -0.45
N PRO A 338 -9.23 16.35 -1.18
CA PRO A 338 -9.27 16.32 -2.62
C PRO A 338 -7.83 16.42 -3.16
N ALA A 339 -7.52 15.61 -4.16
CA ALA A 339 -6.24 15.63 -4.83
C ALA A 339 -6.43 15.67 -6.36
N PHE A 340 -5.48 16.21 -7.07
CA PHE A 340 -5.42 16.11 -8.52
C PHE A 340 -4.20 15.27 -8.89
N ILE A 341 -4.40 14.25 -9.70
CA ILE A 341 -3.32 13.41 -10.22
C ILE A 341 -3.12 13.68 -11.71
N ALA A 342 -1.86 13.70 -12.14
CA ALA A 342 -1.50 13.79 -13.54
C ALA A 342 -0.51 12.66 -13.85
N THR A 343 -1.00 11.65 -14.54
CA THR A 343 -0.30 10.43 -14.95
C THR A 343 -0.79 9.98 -16.32
N THR A 344 -0.60 8.73 -16.70
CA THR A 344 -1.13 8.13 -17.93
C THR A 344 -2.00 6.92 -17.66
N GLU A 345 -2.87 6.58 -18.60
CA GLU A 345 -3.60 5.32 -18.61
C GLU A 345 -2.61 4.14 -18.66
N PRO A 346 -2.98 2.97 -18.11
CA PRO A 346 -2.12 1.79 -18.10
C PRO A 346 -1.62 1.41 -19.50
N LEU A 347 -0.32 1.12 -19.60
CA LEU A 347 0.35 0.71 -20.85
C LEU A 347 0.11 1.68 -22.04
N SER A 348 -0.05 2.96 -21.77
CA SER A 348 -0.39 4.00 -22.74
C SER A 348 0.25 5.33 -22.35
N ASP A 349 0.44 6.21 -23.34
CA ASP A 349 0.83 7.61 -23.13
C ASP A 349 -0.40 8.54 -23.03
N THR A 350 -1.61 7.97 -23.10
CA THR A 350 -2.87 8.74 -22.95
C THR A 350 -2.94 9.35 -21.56
N PRO A 351 -3.10 10.67 -21.44
CA PRO A 351 -3.14 11.33 -20.15
C PRO A 351 -4.31 10.85 -19.27
N LEU A 352 -4.00 10.52 -18.02
CA LEU A 352 -4.96 10.32 -16.94
C LEU A 352 -4.78 11.44 -15.93
N GLN A 353 -5.61 12.50 -16.09
CA GLN A 353 -5.50 13.75 -15.35
C GLN A 353 -6.85 14.04 -14.71
N ARG A 354 -6.97 13.84 -13.39
CA ARG A 354 -8.28 13.81 -12.71
C ARG A 354 -8.23 14.36 -11.31
N LEU A 355 -9.32 15.04 -10.95
CA LEU A 355 -9.66 15.28 -9.54
C LEU A 355 -10.11 13.97 -8.90
N VAL A 356 -9.49 13.62 -7.80
CA VAL A 356 -9.73 12.38 -7.03
C VAL A 356 -9.77 12.70 -5.53
N MET A 357 -10.35 11.80 -4.74
CA MET A 357 -10.41 11.93 -3.28
C MET A 357 -9.44 10.96 -2.61
N ALA A 358 -8.59 11.45 -1.71
CA ALA A 358 -7.70 10.63 -0.91
C ALA A 358 -8.49 10.01 0.26
N GLN A 359 -9.28 8.96 -0.02
CA GLN A 359 -10.23 8.38 0.94
C GLN A 359 -9.85 7.00 1.43
N ASP A 360 -8.72 6.46 0.92
CA ASP A 360 -8.26 5.15 1.31
C ASP A 360 -6.76 5.11 1.62
N THR A 361 -6.31 4.01 2.22
CA THR A 361 -4.91 3.76 2.56
C THR A 361 -4.56 2.30 2.31
N GLY A 362 -3.28 2.03 2.04
CA GLY A 362 -2.80 0.65 1.88
C GLY A 362 -1.47 0.41 2.60
N GLY A 363 -1.25 -0.81 3.07
CA GLY A 363 -0.02 -1.19 3.77
C GLY A 363 1.25 -0.97 2.95
N ALA A 364 1.15 -1.13 1.63
CA ALA A 364 2.24 -0.92 0.67
C ALA A 364 2.31 0.50 0.10
N ILE A 365 1.36 1.38 0.44
CA ILE A 365 1.30 2.75 -0.07
C ILE A 365 2.11 3.63 0.87
N ARG A 366 3.34 3.95 0.48
CA ARG A 366 4.29 4.71 1.30
C ARG A 366 4.97 5.81 0.49
N GLY A 367 5.05 7.01 1.09
CA GLY A 367 5.74 8.17 0.54
C GLY A 367 4.82 9.28 0.04
N PRO A 368 5.39 10.49 -0.21
CA PRO A 368 4.61 11.71 -0.44
C PRO A 368 3.89 11.77 -1.78
N ILE A 369 4.43 11.13 -2.83
CA ILE A 369 3.83 11.17 -4.19
C ILE A 369 3.43 9.75 -4.60
N ARG A 370 3.02 8.92 -3.64
CA ARG A 370 2.57 7.55 -3.86
C ARG A 370 1.05 7.49 -3.83
N ALA A 371 0.45 7.02 -4.91
CA ALA A 371 -0.99 6.80 -4.98
C ALA A 371 -1.32 5.40 -5.52
N ASP A 372 -2.44 4.85 -5.05
CA ASP A 372 -3.08 3.68 -5.63
C ASP A 372 -4.46 4.09 -6.13
N PHE A 373 -4.69 3.98 -7.43
CA PHE A 373 -5.89 4.50 -8.08
C PHE A 373 -7.00 3.44 -8.08
N PHE A 374 -8.16 3.80 -7.57
CA PHE A 374 -9.31 2.90 -7.52
C PHE A 374 -10.03 2.86 -8.85
N TRP A 375 -9.91 1.76 -9.56
CA TRP A 375 -10.54 1.58 -10.87
C TRP A 375 -12.02 1.25 -10.80
N GLY A 376 -12.54 0.85 -9.64
CA GLY A 376 -13.94 0.46 -9.46
C GLY A 376 -14.11 -1.04 -9.27
N PHE A 377 -15.19 -1.60 -9.81
CA PHE A 377 -15.63 -2.97 -9.56
C PHE A 377 -15.51 -3.86 -10.79
N GLY A 378 -15.19 -5.13 -10.56
CA GLY A 378 -15.28 -6.20 -11.56
C GLY A 378 -14.04 -6.37 -12.43
N ASP A 379 -14.17 -7.22 -13.46
CA ASP A 379 -13.03 -7.70 -14.25
C ASP A 379 -12.37 -6.61 -15.11
N ASP A 380 -13.14 -5.67 -15.64
CA ASP A 380 -12.60 -4.55 -16.43
C ASP A 380 -11.71 -3.67 -15.55
N ALA A 381 -12.23 -3.29 -14.38
CA ALA A 381 -11.45 -2.55 -13.37
C ALA A 381 -10.21 -3.34 -12.94
N GLY A 382 -10.33 -4.66 -12.78
CA GLY A 382 -9.23 -5.54 -12.43
C GLY A 382 -8.14 -5.61 -13.50
N ARG A 383 -8.50 -5.56 -14.78
CA ARG A 383 -7.53 -5.52 -15.89
C ARG A 383 -6.72 -4.23 -15.89
N GLU A 384 -7.38 -3.09 -15.71
CA GLU A 384 -6.70 -1.79 -15.67
C GLU A 384 -5.85 -1.65 -14.40
N ALA A 385 -6.39 -2.02 -13.24
CA ALA A 385 -5.67 -2.00 -11.98
C ALA A 385 -4.39 -2.85 -12.02
N GLY A 386 -4.48 -4.07 -12.56
CA GLY A 386 -3.36 -5.00 -12.64
C GLY A 386 -2.24 -4.56 -13.60
N ARG A 387 -2.52 -3.63 -14.51
CA ARG A 387 -1.55 -3.09 -15.48
C ARG A 387 -0.98 -1.75 -15.06
N MET A 388 -1.60 -1.06 -14.12
CA MET A 388 -1.23 0.30 -13.75
C MET A 388 0.07 0.34 -12.93
N ARG A 389 1.11 0.92 -13.53
CA ARG A 389 2.41 1.17 -12.92
C ARG A 389 3.06 2.39 -13.55
N GLN A 390 2.44 3.53 -13.37
CA GLN A 390 2.82 4.78 -14.01
C GLN A 390 3.60 5.71 -13.07
N GLN A 391 4.37 6.63 -13.66
CA GLN A 391 4.83 7.81 -12.93
C GLN A 391 3.74 8.87 -12.96
N GLY A 392 3.55 9.58 -11.86
CA GLY A 392 2.53 10.62 -11.77
C GLY A 392 2.93 11.77 -10.87
N LYS A 393 2.37 12.94 -11.15
CA LYS A 393 2.46 14.13 -10.32
C LYS A 393 1.18 14.28 -9.53
N MET A 394 1.27 14.92 -8.36
CA MET A 394 0.13 15.08 -7.46
C MET A 394 0.03 16.51 -6.96
N TRP A 395 -1.18 16.99 -6.82
CA TRP A 395 -1.56 18.20 -6.09
C TRP A 395 -2.61 17.83 -5.08
N ILE A 396 -2.61 18.49 -3.92
CA ILE A 396 -3.75 18.45 -3.00
C ILE A 396 -4.51 19.78 -3.10
N LEU A 397 -5.82 19.73 -2.97
CA LEU A 397 -6.65 20.92 -2.87
C LEU A 397 -6.98 21.14 -1.39
N TRP A 398 -6.65 22.31 -0.87
CA TRP A 398 -6.74 22.58 0.56
C TRP A 398 -7.60 23.80 0.84
N PRO A 399 -8.41 23.82 1.92
CA PRO A 399 -9.29 24.94 2.22
C PRO A 399 -8.56 26.28 2.21
N ASN A 400 -9.14 27.29 1.56
CA ASN A 400 -8.55 28.62 1.43
C ASN A 400 -8.23 29.20 2.82
N GLY A 401 -7.11 29.89 2.92
CA GLY A 401 -6.63 30.48 4.17
C GLY A 401 -5.97 29.50 5.15
N ALA A 402 -6.00 28.19 4.86
CA ALA A 402 -5.30 27.18 5.65
C ALA A 402 -4.05 26.67 4.93
N THR A 403 -3.03 26.32 5.69
CA THR A 403 -1.82 25.68 5.17
C THR A 403 -1.93 24.17 5.35
N PRO A 404 -1.60 23.35 4.31
CA PRO A 404 -1.53 21.91 4.49
C PRO A 404 -0.56 21.56 5.62
N PRO A 405 -0.86 20.54 6.44
CA PRO A 405 0.05 20.14 7.51
C PRO A 405 1.38 19.68 6.92
N ALA A 406 2.48 20.18 7.45
CA ALA A 406 3.77 19.53 7.26
C ALA A 406 3.61 18.06 7.66
N ALA A 407 4.29 17.14 6.95
CA ALA A 407 4.18 15.71 7.24
C ALA A 407 4.16 15.47 8.74
N SER A 408 3.12 14.84 9.24
CA SER A 408 3.06 14.53 10.66
C SER A 408 4.22 13.59 10.99
N ILE A 409 5.06 14.03 11.90
CA ILE A 409 6.11 13.18 12.51
C ILE A 409 5.43 12.28 13.56
N ASP A 410 4.18 11.95 13.34
CA ASP A 410 3.37 11.23 14.30
C ASP A 410 3.10 9.80 13.88
#